data_ed689a896fc1566eede8a096dc1c6143
#
_entry.id   ed689a896fc1566eede8a096dc1c6143
#
_cell.length_a   1.000
_cell.length_b   1.000
_cell.length_c   1.000
_cell.angle_alpha   90.00
_cell.angle_beta   90.00
_cell.angle_gamma   90.00
#
_symmetry.space_group_name_H-M   'P 1'
#
loop_
_entity.id
_entity.type
_entity.pdbx_description
1 polymer ?
#
loop_
_entity_poly.entity_id
_entity_poly.type
_entity_poly.pdbx_seq_one_letter_code
_entity_poly.pdbx_strand_id
1 'polypeptide(L)'
;MAWNFAAGPARLPDAVLARANAELFQRGADGACAIERPFTGPDFRALLEHARQRLSGLLDLPANYKIIFLAGGAMQQFSLLPMNLCAPGQTAAYANAGYWSVRAMQEAGKQARTLEFVPPSTGVWDIPADCAYCHITPNETVDGSAYPFI
;
A
#
# COMPACT_ATOMS: atom_id res chain seq x y z
N MET A 1 30.76 4.99 5.75
CA MET A 1 29.29 5.11 5.80
C MET A 1 28.73 3.90 5.09
N ALA A 2 27.86 3.11 5.72
CA ALA A 2 27.23 1.96 5.08
C ALA A 2 25.94 2.41 4.37
N TRP A 3 25.77 1.99 3.13
CA TRP A 3 24.54 2.22 2.37
C TRP A 3 23.57 1.05 2.59
N ASN A 4 22.31 1.37 2.85
CA ASN A 4 21.26 0.37 2.96
C ASN A 4 20.36 0.44 1.72
N PHE A 5 20.42 -0.61 0.90
CA PHE A 5 19.63 -0.79 -0.31
C PHE A 5 18.51 -1.81 -0.13
N ALA A 6 18.09 -2.06 1.12
CA ALA A 6 16.95 -2.94 1.37
C ALA A 6 15.67 -2.39 0.70
N ALA A 7 14.79 -3.30 0.30
CA ALA A 7 13.49 -2.94 -0.30
C ALA A 7 12.57 -2.18 0.66
N GLY A 8 12.75 -2.38 1.97
CA GLY A 8 12.07 -1.69 3.07
C GLY A 8 12.14 -2.51 4.37
N PRO A 9 12.36 -1.86 5.52
CA PRO A 9 12.75 -0.46 5.70
C PRO A 9 14.12 -0.13 5.08
N ALA A 10 14.24 1.06 4.53
CA ALA A 10 15.46 1.53 3.86
C ALA A 10 15.94 2.85 4.48
N ARG A 11 17.12 3.32 4.02
CA ARG A 11 17.67 4.57 4.48
C ARG A 11 16.81 5.77 4.05
N LEU A 12 16.46 6.62 5.01
CA LEU A 12 15.88 7.93 4.75
C LEU A 12 16.98 9.00 4.54
N PRO A 13 16.73 10.06 3.78
CA PRO A 13 17.63 11.20 3.71
C PRO A 13 17.87 11.82 5.10
N ASP A 14 19.13 12.22 5.38
CA ASP A 14 19.51 12.75 6.70
C ASP A 14 18.69 14.01 7.07
N ALA A 15 18.35 14.85 6.10
CA ALA A 15 17.49 16.03 6.33
C ALA A 15 16.08 15.65 6.79
N VAL A 16 15.52 14.54 6.27
CA VAL A 16 14.20 14.03 6.68
C VAL A 16 14.26 13.50 8.11
N LEU A 17 15.32 12.75 8.45
CA LEU A 17 15.51 12.24 9.82
C LEU A 17 15.71 13.38 10.83
N ALA A 18 16.51 14.39 10.49
CA ALA A 18 16.73 15.56 11.33
C ALA A 18 15.40 16.32 11.58
N ARG A 19 14.60 16.50 10.55
CA ARG A 19 13.29 17.14 10.66
C ARG A 19 12.32 16.32 11.49
N ALA A 20 12.22 15.02 11.23
CA ALA A 20 11.36 14.13 12.01
C ALA A 20 11.75 14.13 13.49
N ASN A 21 13.05 14.08 13.82
CA ASN A 21 13.52 14.15 15.19
C ASN A 21 13.20 15.49 15.87
N ALA A 22 13.27 16.59 15.15
CA ALA A 22 12.96 17.93 15.69
C ALA A 22 11.45 18.13 15.93
N GLU A 23 10.60 17.64 14.99
CA GLU A 23 9.16 17.93 15.03
C GLU A 23 8.35 16.88 15.83
N LEU A 24 8.77 15.61 15.85
CA LEU A 24 7.97 14.51 16.41
C LEU A 24 7.64 14.71 17.91
N PHE A 25 8.61 15.21 18.67
CA PHE A 25 8.50 15.44 20.10
C PHE A 25 8.32 16.92 20.47
N GLN A 26 8.23 17.80 19.47
CA GLN A 26 8.00 19.21 19.72
C GLN A 26 6.59 19.41 20.29
N ARG A 27 6.51 20.01 21.48
CA ARG A 27 5.24 20.31 22.12
C ARG A 27 4.61 21.56 21.53
N GLY A 28 3.34 21.47 21.18
CA GLY A 28 2.52 22.60 20.77
C GLY A 28 2.13 23.51 21.94
N ALA A 29 1.35 24.55 21.67
CA ALA A 29 0.85 25.46 22.67
C ALA A 29 -0.03 24.80 23.74
N ASP A 30 -0.66 23.68 23.40
CA ASP A 30 -1.46 22.82 24.28
C ASP A 30 -0.63 21.84 25.13
N GLY A 31 0.70 21.87 24.99
CA GLY A 31 1.63 21.00 25.69
C GLY A 31 1.76 19.58 25.11
N ALA A 32 0.99 19.20 24.08
CA ALA A 32 1.05 17.89 23.46
C ALA A 32 1.98 17.89 22.24
N CYS A 33 2.70 16.78 22.02
CA CYS A 33 3.47 16.55 20.79
C CYS A 33 2.66 15.71 19.79
N ALA A 34 3.15 15.58 18.54
CA ALA A 34 2.41 14.94 17.45
C ALA A 34 1.96 13.50 17.78
N ILE A 35 2.80 12.72 18.46
CA ILE A 35 2.51 11.33 18.83
C ILE A 35 1.55 11.16 20.01
N GLU A 36 1.30 12.22 20.77
CA GLU A 36 0.37 12.23 21.91
C GLU A 36 -1.04 12.69 21.50
N ARG A 37 -1.22 13.19 20.27
CA ARG A 37 -2.50 13.74 19.83
C ARG A 37 -3.51 12.65 19.53
N PRO A 38 -4.75 12.77 20.02
CA PRO A 38 -5.80 11.81 19.71
C PRO A 38 -6.18 11.89 18.22
N PHE A 39 -6.33 10.73 17.58
CA PHE A 39 -6.66 10.64 16.15
C PHE A 39 -8.03 11.27 15.81
N THR A 40 -8.91 11.43 16.78
CA THR A 40 -10.22 12.09 16.66
C THR A 40 -10.14 13.61 16.82
N GLY A 41 -8.99 14.12 17.27
CA GLY A 41 -8.78 15.54 17.50
C GLY A 41 -8.63 16.37 16.22
N PRO A 42 -8.94 17.68 16.25
CA PRO A 42 -8.85 18.55 15.07
C PRO A 42 -7.44 18.65 14.50
N ASP A 43 -6.43 18.71 15.36
CA ASP A 43 -5.03 18.85 14.95
C ASP A 43 -4.51 17.60 14.22
N PHE A 44 -4.89 16.41 14.71
CA PHE A 44 -4.54 15.17 14.00
C PHE A 44 -5.25 15.06 12.65
N ARG A 45 -6.51 15.49 12.59
CA ARG A 45 -7.26 15.52 11.32
C ARG A 45 -6.63 16.49 10.32
N ALA A 46 -6.18 17.65 10.78
CA ALA A 46 -5.47 18.60 9.94
C ALA A 46 -4.14 18.04 9.42
N LEU A 47 -3.37 17.36 10.28
CA LEU A 47 -2.14 16.66 9.89
C LEU A 47 -2.40 15.58 8.83
N LEU A 48 -3.43 14.76 9.04
CA LEU A 48 -3.83 13.70 8.12
C LEU A 48 -4.26 14.26 6.76
N GLU A 49 -5.04 15.33 6.76
CA GLU A 49 -5.48 15.99 5.52
C GLU A 49 -4.30 16.62 4.78
N HIS A 50 -3.38 17.25 5.48
CA HIS A 50 -2.16 17.76 4.87
C HIS A 50 -1.30 16.65 4.24
N ALA A 51 -1.18 15.49 4.91
CA ALA A 51 -0.49 14.34 4.34
C ALA A 51 -1.17 13.81 3.06
N ARG A 52 -2.51 13.74 3.03
CA ARG A 52 -3.28 13.38 1.83
C ARG A 52 -3.04 14.34 0.68
N GLN A 53 -3.12 15.63 0.93
CA GLN A 53 -2.89 16.67 -0.09
C GLN A 53 -1.48 16.59 -0.66
N ARG A 54 -0.47 16.40 0.20
CA ARG A 54 0.92 16.24 -0.25
C ARG A 54 1.13 15.00 -1.11
N LEU A 55 0.58 13.86 -0.71
CA LEU A 55 0.67 12.63 -1.50
C LEU A 55 -0.11 12.74 -2.81
N SER A 56 -1.30 13.33 -2.78
CA SER A 56 -2.09 13.55 -4.00
C SER A 56 -1.35 14.42 -5.02
N GLY A 57 -0.72 15.50 -4.55
CA GLY A 57 0.08 16.37 -5.42
C GLY A 57 1.37 15.73 -5.93
N LEU A 58 2.05 14.93 -5.09
CA LEU A 58 3.29 14.24 -5.49
C LEU A 58 3.04 13.12 -6.51
N LEU A 59 1.88 12.46 -6.44
CA LEU A 59 1.50 11.36 -7.32
C LEU A 59 0.63 11.82 -8.50
N ASP A 60 0.33 13.11 -8.61
CA ASP A 60 -0.57 13.70 -9.61
C ASP A 60 -1.90 12.93 -9.73
N LEU A 61 -2.52 12.65 -8.57
CA LEU A 61 -3.72 11.83 -8.52
C LEU A 61 -4.95 12.58 -9.05
N PRO A 62 -5.73 11.96 -9.95
CA PRO A 62 -7.02 12.49 -10.37
C PRO A 62 -7.99 12.68 -9.19
N ALA A 63 -8.92 13.62 -9.31
CA ALA A 63 -9.87 13.97 -8.23
C ALA A 63 -10.79 12.81 -7.78
N ASN A 64 -10.96 11.79 -8.61
CA ASN A 64 -11.74 10.59 -8.28
C ASN A 64 -10.97 9.55 -7.46
N TYR A 65 -9.65 9.75 -7.23
CA TYR A 65 -8.85 8.90 -6.37
C TYR A 65 -8.92 9.36 -4.91
N LYS A 66 -8.86 8.40 -3.99
CA LYS A 66 -8.85 8.65 -2.55
C LYS A 66 -7.63 8.01 -1.91
N ILE A 67 -6.94 8.78 -1.07
CA ILE A 67 -5.85 8.26 -0.24
C ILE A 67 -6.42 7.89 1.12
N ILE A 68 -6.22 6.65 1.54
CA ILE A 68 -6.60 6.15 2.86
C ILE A 68 -5.37 5.57 3.56
N PHE A 69 -5.25 5.89 4.85
CA PHE A 69 -4.23 5.33 5.73
C PHE A 69 -4.88 4.25 6.57
N LEU A 70 -4.39 3.02 6.44
CA LEU A 70 -4.93 1.84 7.12
C LEU A 70 -3.90 1.26 8.07
N ALA A 71 -4.37 0.74 9.20
CA ALA A 71 -3.54 -0.05 10.10
C ALA A 71 -3.22 -1.41 9.48
N GLY A 72 -2.16 -2.06 9.98
CA GLY A 72 -1.66 -3.33 9.47
C GLY A 72 -0.78 -3.18 8.23
N GLY A 73 0.05 -4.16 7.95
CA GLY A 73 0.89 -4.18 6.75
C GLY A 73 0.15 -4.77 5.54
N ALA A 74 0.89 -4.99 4.44
CA ALA A 74 0.37 -5.58 3.21
C ALA A 74 -0.34 -6.92 3.45
N MET A 75 0.15 -7.76 4.36
CA MET A 75 -0.49 -9.04 4.70
C MET A 75 -1.95 -8.88 5.14
N GLN A 76 -2.25 -7.87 5.96
CA GLN A 76 -3.62 -7.59 6.36
C GLN A 76 -4.46 -7.09 5.17
N GLN A 77 -3.87 -6.27 4.30
CA GLN A 77 -4.56 -5.76 3.12
C GLN A 77 -4.90 -6.90 2.14
N PHE A 78 -4.06 -7.91 2.02
CA PHE A 78 -4.35 -9.09 1.20
C PHE A 78 -5.65 -9.80 1.59
N SER A 79 -5.98 -9.79 2.87
CA SER A 79 -7.27 -10.32 3.37
C SER A 79 -8.41 -9.29 3.24
N LEU A 80 -8.14 -8.01 3.53
CA LEU A 80 -9.18 -6.97 3.54
C LEU A 80 -9.70 -6.65 2.14
N LEU A 81 -8.86 -6.73 1.09
CA LEU A 81 -9.27 -6.47 -0.29
C LEU A 81 -10.43 -7.39 -0.72
N PRO A 82 -10.31 -8.74 -0.68
CA PRO A 82 -11.41 -9.60 -1.06
C PRO A 82 -12.63 -9.46 -0.16
N MET A 83 -12.45 -9.21 1.14
CA MET A 83 -13.57 -8.98 2.08
C MET A 83 -14.42 -7.75 1.70
N ASN A 84 -13.81 -6.75 1.06
CA ASN A 84 -14.49 -5.51 0.69
C ASN A 84 -14.93 -5.47 -0.78
N LEU A 85 -14.24 -6.16 -1.67
CA LEU A 85 -14.44 -6.05 -3.11
C LEU A 85 -15.15 -7.26 -3.74
N CYS A 86 -15.13 -8.44 -3.08
CA CYS A 86 -15.80 -9.62 -3.59
C CYS A 86 -17.17 -9.83 -2.93
N ALA A 87 -18.22 -9.93 -3.73
CA ALA A 87 -19.48 -10.47 -3.27
C ALA A 87 -19.37 -12.00 -3.04
N PRO A 88 -20.28 -12.61 -2.26
CA PRO A 88 -20.28 -14.05 -2.04
C PRO A 88 -20.25 -14.85 -3.35
N GLY A 89 -19.26 -15.73 -3.49
CA GLY A 89 -19.08 -16.58 -4.66
C GLY A 89 -18.33 -15.95 -5.83
N GLN A 90 -18.00 -14.66 -5.78
CA GLN A 90 -17.15 -14.02 -6.80
C GLN A 90 -15.70 -14.49 -6.72
N THR A 91 -15.01 -14.35 -7.84
CA THR A 91 -13.60 -14.69 -8.01
C THR A 91 -12.76 -13.44 -8.13
N ALA A 92 -11.57 -13.44 -7.54
CA ALA A 92 -10.53 -12.45 -7.78
C ALA A 92 -9.37 -13.08 -8.54
N ALA A 93 -8.84 -12.36 -9.54
CA ALA A 93 -7.70 -12.82 -10.34
C ALA A 93 -6.38 -12.35 -9.70
N TYR A 94 -5.37 -13.21 -9.73
CA TYR A 94 -4.04 -12.96 -9.18
C TYR A 94 -2.96 -13.25 -10.19
N ALA A 95 -2.21 -12.24 -10.57
CA ALA A 95 -1.04 -12.36 -11.41
C ALA A 95 0.12 -12.94 -10.57
N ASN A 96 0.51 -14.18 -10.85
CA ASN A 96 1.65 -14.80 -10.18
C ASN A 96 2.97 -14.26 -10.77
N ALA A 97 3.67 -13.45 -9.98
CA ALA A 97 4.97 -12.87 -10.29
C ALA A 97 6.08 -13.36 -9.34
N GLY A 98 5.72 -14.04 -8.25
CA GLY A 98 6.68 -14.52 -7.27
C GLY A 98 6.10 -14.69 -5.87
N TYR A 99 6.94 -14.50 -4.85
CA TYR A 99 6.60 -14.79 -3.45
C TYR A 99 5.40 -13.97 -2.93
N TRP A 100 5.39 -12.65 -3.14
CA TRP A 100 4.36 -11.79 -2.55
C TRP A 100 3.02 -11.90 -3.26
N SER A 101 3.02 -12.11 -4.58
CA SER A 101 1.78 -12.36 -5.33
C SER A 101 1.13 -13.68 -4.91
N VAL A 102 1.92 -14.74 -4.69
CA VAL A 102 1.43 -16.01 -4.14
C VAL A 102 0.89 -15.85 -2.73
N ARG A 103 1.59 -15.10 -1.87
CA ARG A 103 1.11 -14.80 -0.51
C ARG A 103 -0.21 -14.01 -0.51
N ALA A 104 -0.32 -13.02 -1.40
CA ALA A 104 -1.57 -12.26 -1.56
C ALA A 104 -2.73 -13.17 -1.95
N MET A 105 -2.53 -14.05 -2.92
CA MET A 105 -3.53 -15.02 -3.36
C MET A 105 -3.93 -16.00 -2.24
N GLN A 106 -2.97 -16.51 -1.48
CA GLN A 106 -3.22 -17.43 -0.35
C GLN A 106 -4.06 -16.78 0.75
N GLU A 107 -3.77 -15.53 1.11
CA GLU A 107 -4.56 -14.80 2.09
C GLU A 107 -5.98 -14.48 1.58
N ALA A 108 -6.10 -14.11 0.31
CA ALA A 108 -7.39 -13.87 -0.32
C ALA A 108 -8.24 -15.13 -0.43
N GLY A 109 -7.63 -16.29 -0.69
CA GLY A 109 -8.31 -17.58 -0.80
C GLY A 109 -9.04 -18.04 0.46
N LYS A 110 -8.74 -17.41 1.61
CA LYS A 110 -9.47 -17.61 2.87
C LYS A 110 -10.83 -16.89 2.89
N GLN A 111 -11.04 -15.92 1.98
CA GLN A 111 -12.19 -15.02 1.96
C GLN A 111 -13.02 -15.14 0.68
N ALA A 112 -12.40 -15.44 -0.45
CA ALA A 112 -13.02 -15.48 -1.77
C ALA A 112 -12.41 -16.58 -2.64
N ARG A 113 -13.02 -16.86 -3.78
CA ARG A 113 -12.40 -17.68 -4.81
C ARG A 113 -11.26 -16.91 -5.46
N THR A 114 -10.16 -17.62 -5.76
CA THR A 114 -9.01 -17.03 -6.43
C THR A 114 -8.75 -17.74 -7.74
N LEU A 115 -8.38 -16.97 -8.77
CA LEU A 115 -7.91 -17.45 -10.07
C LEU A 115 -6.46 -16.99 -10.23
N GLU A 116 -5.55 -17.95 -10.31
CA GLU A 116 -4.14 -17.68 -10.59
C GLU A 116 -3.90 -17.65 -12.10
N PHE A 117 -3.08 -16.72 -12.55
CA PHE A 117 -2.54 -16.71 -13.90
C PHE A 117 -1.11 -16.17 -13.93
N VAL A 118 -0.35 -16.57 -14.93
CA VAL A 118 0.98 -16.04 -15.20
C VAL A 118 0.85 -15.00 -16.32
N PRO A 119 1.15 -13.72 -16.05
CA PRO A 119 1.07 -12.69 -17.07
C PRO A 119 2.04 -12.98 -18.22
N PRO A 120 1.64 -12.79 -19.47
CA PRO A 120 2.58 -12.83 -20.58
C PRO A 120 3.58 -11.68 -20.48
N SER A 121 4.78 -11.87 -21.00
CA SER A 121 5.83 -10.85 -21.02
C SER A 121 5.48 -9.63 -21.89
N THR A 122 4.56 -9.78 -22.80
CA THR A 122 4.06 -8.74 -23.70
C THR A 122 2.60 -8.98 -24.04
N GLY A 123 1.87 -7.93 -24.39
CA GLY A 123 0.49 -8.02 -24.85
C GLY A 123 -0.56 -7.75 -23.76
N VAL A 124 -1.80 -8.10 -24.08
CA VAL A 124 -2.97 -7.89 -23.20
C VAL A 124 -3.12 -9.10 -22.28
N TRP A 125 -3.40 -8.85 -21.02
CA TRP A 125 -3.70 -9.89 -20.06
C TRP A 125 -5.17 -10.33 -20.21
N ASP A 126 -5.37 -11.62 -20.45
CA ASP A 126 -6.70 -12.22 -20.58
C ASP A 126 -7.23 -12.56 -19.17
N ILE A 127 -7.94 -11.60 -18.60
CA ILE A 127 -8.56 -11.73 -17.27
C ILE A 127 -10.07 -11.89 -17.49
N PRO A 128 -10.72 -12.94 -16.91
CA PRO A 128 -12.15 -13.10 -17.02
C PRO A 128 -12.91 -11.85 -16.54
N ALA A 129 -13.86 -11.39 -17.36
CA ALA A 129 -14.59 -10.15 -17.09
C ALA A 129 -15.51 -10.22 -15.84
N ASP A 130 -15.80 -11.42 -15.35
CA ASP A 130 -16.59 -11.68 -14.14
C ASP A 130 -15.75 -11.67 -12.85
N CYS A 131 -14.43 -11.51 -12.94
CA CYS A 131 -13.59 -11.30 -11.77
C CYS A 131 -13.90 -9.96 -11.10
N ALA A 132 -14.01 -9.97 -9.76
CA ALA A 132 -14.27 -8.76 -8.98
C ALA A 132 -13.13 -7.75 -9.10
N TYR A 133 -11.89 -8.24 -9.17
CA TYR A 133 -10.68 -7.43 -9.37
C TYR A 133 -9.52 -8.32 -9.84
N CYS A 134 -8.47 -7.68 -10.31
CA CYS A 134 -7.17 -8.31 -10.55
C CYS A 134 -6.13 -7.74 -9.59
N HIS A 135 -5.43 -8.63 -8.89
CA HIS A 135 -4.28 -8.27 -8.04
C HIS A 135 -2.97 -8.44 -8.83
N ILE A 136 -2.14 -7.41 -8.75
CA ILE A 136 -0.78 -7.44 -9.30
C ILE A 136 0.22 -7.07 -8.21
N THR A 137 1.39 -7.66 -8.25
CA THR A 137 2.57 -7.28 -7.46
C THR A 137 3.62 -6.76 -8.42
N PRO A 138 3.68 -5.44 -8.66
CA PRO A 138 4.55 -4.87 -9.72
C PRO A 138 6.03 -5.11 -9.48
N ASN A 139 6.42 -5.30 -8.21
CA ASN A 139 7.79 -5.55 -7.81
C ASN A 139 7.83 -6.60 -6.69
N GLU A 140 8.46 -7.73 -6.96
CA GLU A 140 8.69 -8.80 -6.00
C GLU A 140 10.01 -8.53 -5.24
N THR A 141 9.89 -8.14 -3.98
CA THR A 141 11.02 -7.67 -3.17
C THR A 141 11.91 -8.80 -2.65
N VAL A 142 11.51 -10.06 -2.81
CA VAL A 142 12.31 -11.22 -2.37
C VAL A 142 13.40 -11.55 -3.39
N ASP A 143 13.07 -11.56 -4.67
CA ASP A 143 13.99 -11.89 -5.76
C ASP A 143 14.37 -10.69 -6.64
N GLY A 144 13.70 -9.56 -6.45
CA GLY A 144 13.96 -8.32 -7.20
C GLY A 144 13.33 -8.29 -8.59
N SER A 145 12.49 -9.26 -8.93
CA SER A 145 11.76 -9.23 -10.20
C SER A 145 10.72 -8.09 -10.20
N ALA A 146 10.54 -7.48 -11.35
CA ALA A 146 9.59 -6.39 -11.55
C ALA A 146 9.00 -6.44 -12.95
N TYR A 147 7.74 -6.01 -13.10
CA TYR A 147 7.19 -5.79 -14.43
C TYR A 147 7.86 -4.57 -15.07
N PRO A 148 8.25 -4.66 -16.35
CA PRO A 148 8.82 -3.52 -17.08
C PRO A 148 7.77 -2.47 -17.44
N PHE A 149 6.50 -2.77 -17.20
CA PHE A 149 5.34 -1.90 -17.47
C PHE A 149 4.19 -2.26 -16.52
N ILE A 150 3.31 -1.34 -16.29
CA ILE A 150 2.00 -1.51 -15.64
C ILE A 150 0.96 -0.79 -16.50
#